data_0c7d316bfe594cba59baefe9ac7d47c6
#
_entry.id   0c7d316bfe594cba59baefe9ac7d47c6
#
_cell.length_a   1.000
_cell.length_b   1.000
_cell.length_c   1.000
_cell.angle_alpha   90.00
_cell.angle_beta   90.00
_cell.angle_gamma   90.00
#
_symmetry.space_group_name_H-M   'P 1'
#
loop_
_entity.id
_entity.type
_entity.pdbx_description
1 polymer ?
#
loop_
_entity_poly.entity_id
_entity_poly.type
_entity_poly.pdbx_seq_one_letter_code
_entity_poly.pdbx_strand_id
1 'polypeptide(L)'
;HVGLAVILAVILVFLCKGTIENFLSAPVSALILNRGSWILVMICLLVLLVGGLFPGWLYNKIPVASAFRGYNENRNRWKLTLLGIQFAISGLLFSLLYIINNQYQLMLSTNPGYDYDNVAIVTEDGIKRVQRNQCLAEIKRMPNVKECCSTYHIPLNGYGRSGNMVQKPGDDTNTFNIMDMEGVDDNFFKMMNIPIVQGTFFTERNDSCRQVIIDERGAEKLIKTWHWKDGVVGKQITCSGHDDGVNPLKLTVCGVC
;
A
#
# COMPACT_ATOMS: atom_id res chain seq x y z
N HIS A 1 -37.23 12.64 -5.63
CA HIS A 1 -36.00 13.30 -5.13
C HIS A 1 -34.77 12.40 -5.31
N VAL A 2 -34.79 11.13 -4.88
CA VAL A 2 -33.62 10.23 -5.01
C VAL A 2 -33.24 9.99 -6.47
N GLY A 3 -34.22 9.73 -7.36
CA GLY A 3 -33.95 9.57 -8.78
C GLY A 3 -33.33 10.81 -9.43
N LEU A 4 -33.82 12.00 -9.05
CA LEU A 4 -33.25 13.27 -9.50
C LEU A 4 -31.81 13.45 -9.01
N ALA A 5 -31.52 13.11 -7.75
CA ALA A 5 -30.17 13.18 -7.20
C ALA A 5 -29.20 12.23 -7.91
N VAL A 6 -29.63 11.01 -8.23
CA VAL A 6 -28.82 10.05 -9.00
C VAL A 6 -28.52 10.57 -10.40
N ILE A 7 -29.54 11.11 -11.11
CA ILE A 7 -29.35 11.71 -12.44
C ILE A 7 -28.35 12.87 -12.37
N LEU A 8 -28.50 13.74 -11.38
CA LEU A 8 -27.62 14.89 -11.17
C LEU A 8 -26.18 14.45 -10.85
N ALA A 9 -26.00 13.41 -10.03
CA ALA A 9 -24.71 12.83 -9.72
C ALA A 9 -24.05 12.24 -10.98
N VAL A 10 -24.79 11.52 -11.81
CA VAL A 10 -24.28 10.99 -13.10
C VAL A 10 -23.84 12.10 -14.03
N ILE A 11 -24.64 13.16 -14.17
CA ILE A 11 -24.30 14.34 -14.97
C ILE A 11 -23.01 14.98 -14.45
N LEU A 12 -22.87 15.15 -13.12
CA LEU A 12 -21.69 15.74 -12.49
C LEU A 12 -20.43 14.90 -12.75
N VAL A 13 -20.51 13.58 -12.64
CA VAL A 13 -19.41 12.66 -12.96
C VAL A 13 -18.99 12.81 -14.43
N PHE A 14 -19.94 12.93 -15.37
CA PHE A 14 -19.63 13.14 -16.77
C PHE A 14 -19.00 14.51 -17.03
N LEU A 15 -19.49 15.57 -16.38
CA LEU A 15 -18.91 16.92 -16.50
C LEU A 15 -17.48 17.00 -15.93
N CYS A 16 -17.22 16.30 -14.83
CA CYS A 16 -15.91 16.27 -14.19
C CYS A 16 -15.01 15.12 -14.67
N LYS A 17 -15.41 14.42 -15.75
CA LYS A 17 -14.71 13.22 -16.24
C LYS A 17 -13.21 13.43 -16.39
N GLY A 18 -12.77 14.50 -17.04
CA GLY A 18 -11.35 14.78 -17.28
C GLY A 18 -10.55 14.99 -15.99
N THR A 19 -11.13 15.70 -15.03
CA THR A 19 -10.49 15.91 -13.71
C THR A 19 -10.40 14.61 -12.92
N ILE A 20 -11.44 13.79 -12.98
CA ILE A 20 -11.50 12.49 -12.29
C ILE A 20 -10.49 11.51 -12.90
N GLU A 21 -10.42 11.41 -14.24
CA GLU A 21 -9.47 10.52 -14.93
C GLU A 21 -8.02 10.92 -14.69
N ASN A 22 -7.73 12.21 -14.67
CA ASN A 22 -6.39 12.70 -14.34
C ASN A 22 -6.00 12.43 -12.88
N PHE A 23 -6.95 12.55 -11.97
CA PHE A 23 -6.70 12.33 -10.54
C PHE A 23 -6.54 10.84 -10.20
N LEU A 24 -7.33 9.97 -10.82
CA LEU A 24 -7.33 8.53 -10.55
C LEU A 24 -6.38 7.75 -11.47
N SER A 25 -5.80 8.39 -12.49
CA SER A 25 -4.97 7.75 -13.54
C SER A 25 -5.65 6.52 -14.18
N ALA A 26 -7.00 6.52 -14.18
CA ALA A 26 -7.82 5.43 -14.69
C ALA A 26 -9.05 5.98 -15.41
N PRO A 27 -9.48 5.38 -16.55
CA PRO A 27 -10.66 5.85 -17.26
C PRO A 27 -11.94 5.59 -16.44
N VAL A 28 -12.84 6.56 -16.39
CA VAL A 28 -14.13 6.47 -15.68
C VAL A 28 -14.96 5.28 -16.18
N SER A 29 -14.83 4.90 -17.45
CA SER A 29 -15.48 3.71 -18.01
C SER A 29 -15.04 2.41 -17.33
N ALA A 30 -13.79 2.28 -16.95
CA ALA A 30 -13.28 1.12 -16.22
C ALA A 30 -13.86 1.03 -14.80
N LEU A 31 -14.13 2.18 -14.17
CA LEU A 31 -14.78 2.26 -12.85
C LEU A 31 -16.26 1.85 -12.90
N ILE A 32 -16.97 2.22 -13.98
CA ILE A 32 -18.42 1.96 -14.13
C ILE A 32 -18.70 0.55 -14.65
N LEU A 33 -17.83 -0.02 -15.48
CA LEU A 33 -18.02 -1.34 -16.11
C LEU A 33 -17.35 -2.50 -15.37
N ASN A 34 -16.70 -2.26 -14.24
CA ASN A 34 -16.04 -3.30 -13.47
C ASN A 34 -17.06 -4.12 -12.65
N ARG A 35 -16.69 -5.39 -12.33
CA ARG A 35 -17.50 -6.28 -11.45
C ARG A 35 -17.91 -5.63 -10.13
N GLY A 36 -17.15 -4.64 -9.64
CA GLY A 36 -17.47 -3.85 -8.44
C GLY A 36 -18.63 -2.85 -8.58
N SER A 37 -19.05 -2.53 -9.79
CA SER A 37 -20.13 -1.54 -10.06
C SER A 37 -21.49 -1.99 -9.52
N TRP A 38 -21.71 -3.28 -9.37
CA TRP A 38 -22.90 -3.83 -8.71
C TRP A 38 -23.07 -3.35 -7.27
N ILE A 39 -21.96 -3.10 -6.56
CA ILE A 39 -21.98 -2.57 -5.19
C ILE A 39 -22.59 -1.16 -5.20
N LEU A 40 -22.25 -0.34 -6.19
CA LEU A 40 -22.78 1.01 -6.33
C LEU A 40 -24.29 0.99 -6.60
N VAL A 41 -24.73 0.10 -7.49
CA VAL A 41 -26.14 -0.11 -7.79
C VAL A 41 -26.90 -0.60 -6.54
N MET A 42 -26.33 -1.56 -5.80
CA MET A 42 -26.91 -2.06 -4.55
C MET A 42 -27.03 -0.94 -3.50
N ILE A 43 -26.02 -0.10 -3.34
CA ILE A 43 -26.06 1.05 -2.43
C ILE A 43 -27.15 2.04 -2.86
N CYS A 44 -27.25 2.39 -4.12
CA CYS A 44 -28.29 3.26 -4.64
C CYS A 44 -29.69 2.68 -4.40
N LEU A 45 -29.86 1.38 -4.60
CA LEU A 45 -31.12 0.67 -4.38
C LEU A 45 -31.49 0.63 -2.90
N LEU A 46 -30.53 0.41 -2.04
CA LEU A 46 -30.68 0.42 -0.57
C LEU A 46 -31.09 1.84 -0.09
N VAL A 47 -30.44 2.88 -0.58
CA VAL A 47 -30.78 4.27 -0.26
C VAL A 47 -32.20 4.59 -0.75
N LEU A 48 -32.60 4.11 -1.92
CA LEU A 48 -33.97 4.31 -2.47
C LEU A 48 -35.02 3.58 -1.64
N LEU A 49 -34.73 2.35 -1.21
CA LEU A 49 -35.63 1.56 -0.35
C LEU A 49 -35.77 2.17 1.03
N VAL A 50 -34.65 2.50 1.69
CA VAL A 50 -34.65 3.04 3.05
C VAL A 50 -35.13 4.48 3.09
N GLY A 51 -34.67 5.32 2.17
CA GLY A 51 -35.00 6.74 2.11
C GLY A 51 -36.34 7.07 1.45
N GLY A 52 -36.81 6.20 0.55
CA GLY A 52 -38.05 6.42 -0.22
C GLY A 52 -39.22 5.58 0.21
N LEU A 53 -39.10 4.26 0.13
CA LEU A 53 -40.21 3.34 0.39
C LEU A 53 -40.58 3.25 1.87
N PHE A 54 -39.61 3.23 2.76
CA PHE A 54 -39.85 3.07 4.19
C PHE A 54 -40.60 4.29 4.78
N PRO A 55 -40.25 5.53 4.54
CA PRO A 55 -41.05 6.67 4.94
C PRO A 55 -42.43 6.72 4.25
N GLY A 56 -42.49 6.37 2.95
CA GLY A 56 -43.75 6.33 2.19
C GLY A 56 -44.74 5.33 2.77
N TRP A 57 -44.28 4.13 3.16
CA TRP A 57 -45.09 3.13 3.82
C TRP A 57 -45.59 3.56 5.20
N LEU A 58 -44.74 4.27 5.98
CA LEU A 58 -45.12 4.85 7.26
C LEU A 58 -46.18 5.95 7.11
N TYR A 59 -46.08 6.77 6.07
CA TYR A 59 -47.05 7.84 5.79
C TYR A 59 -48.43 7.26 5.41
N ASN A 60 -48.49 6.15 4.66
CA ASN A 60 -49.75 5.50 4.28
C ASN A 60 -50.54 4.95 5.47
N LYS A 61 -49.92 4.74 6.62
CA LYS A 61 -50.59 4.26 7.84
C LYS A 61 -51.23 5.38 8.68
N ILE A 62 -51.05 6.65 8.31
CA ILE A 62 -51.62 7.78 9.06
C ILE A 62 -53.05 8.02 8.55
N PRO A 63 -54.11 7.83 9.41
CA PRO A 63 -55.46 8.12 9.00
C PRO A 63 -55.65 9.59 8.67
N VAL A 64 -56.30 9.89 7.55
CA VAL A 64 -56.53 11.26 7.03
C VAL A 64 -57.20 12.16 8.09
N ALA A 65 -58.05 11.59 8.94
CA ALA A 65 -58.72 12.30 10.04
C ALA A 65 -57.74 12.83 11.11
N SER A 66 -56.59 12.21 11.32
CA SER A 66 -55.57 12.70 12.27
C SER A 66 -54.69 13.80 11.71
N ALA A 67 -54.62 13.94 10.37
CA ALA A 67 -53.88 15.02 9.74
C ALA A 67 -54.56 16.39 9.87
N PHE A 68 -55.91 16.39 10.01
CA PHE A 68 -56.72 17.62 10.21
C PHE A 68 -56.86 18.04 11.66
N ARG A 69 -56.60 17.17 12.64
CA ARG A 69 -56.58 17.49 14.07
C ARG A 69 -55.15 17.85 14.51
N GLY A 70 -54.74 19.07 14.32
CA GLY A 70 -53.56 19.71 14.94
C GLY A 70 -52.44 18.74 15.30
N TYR A 71 -51.55 18.44 14.37
CA TYR A 71 -50.42 17.55 14.57
C TYR A 71 -49.41 18.15 15.54
N ASN A 72 -49.29 17.53 16.71
CA ASN A 72 -48.58 18.03 17.88
C ASN A 72 -47.08 18.27 17.61
N GLU A 73 -46.58 19.41 18.04
CA GLU A 73 -45.23 19.97 17.81
C GLU A 73 -44.05 19.09 18.25
N ASN A 74 -44.34 18.07 19.07
CA ASN A 74 -43.35 17.12 19.59
C ASN A 74 -42.72 16.20 18.51
N ARG A 75 -43.25 16.23 17.28
CA ARG A 75 -42.85 15.38 16.16
C ARG A 75 -41.64 15.94 15.38
N ASN A 76 -41.20 17.16 15.65
CA ASN A 76 -40.06 17.76 14.94
C ASN A 76 -38.70 17.37 15.55
N ARG A 77 -38.66 16.91 16.80
CA ARG A 77 -37.40 16.56 17.48
C ARG A 77 -36.67 15.41 16.78
N TRP A 78 -37.36 14.39 16.29
CA TRP A 78 -36.73 13.30 15.58
C TRP A 78 -36.12 13.72 14.23
N LYS A 79 -36.74 14.72 13.55
CA LYS A 79 -36.20 15.31 12.31
C LYS A 79 -34.91 16.07 12.58
N LEU A 80 -34.88 16.83 13.67
CA LEU A 80 -33.67 17.55 14.12
C LEU A 80 -32.57 16.57 14.52
N THR A 81 -32.92 15.49 15.21
CA THR A 81 -31.97 14.42 15.56
C THR A 81 -31.39 13.76 14.31
N LEU A 82 -32.25 13.40 13.34
CA LEU A 82 -31.82 12.81 12.08
C LEU A 82 -30.90 13.77 11.29
N LEU A 83 -31.28 15.04 11.23
CA LEU A 83 -30.46 16.09 10.61
C LEU A 83 -29.11 16.20 11.32
N GLY A 84 -29.09 16.20 12.65
CA GLY A 84 -27.87 16.23 13.45
C GLY A 84 -26.95 15.03 13.16
N ILE A 85 -27.52 13.83 13.07
CA ILE A 85 -26.79 12.62 12.70
C ILE A 85 -26.22 12.74 11.28
N GLN A 86 -26.99 13.25 10.31
CA GLN A 86 -26.51 13.44 8.94
C GLN A 86 -25.32 14.42 8.89
N PHE A 87 -25.41 15.55 9.62
CA PHE A 87 -24.30 16.50 9.72
C PHE A 87 -23.06 15.88 10.40
N ALA A 88 -23.27 15.10 11.46
CA ALA A 88 -22.17 14.42 12.15
C ALA A 88 -21.46 13.41 11.21
N ILE A 89 -22.22 12.59 10.49
CA ILE A 89 -21.68 11.62 9.52
C ILE A 89 -20.96 12.36 8.38
N SER A 90 -21.57 13.41 7.83
CA SER A 90 -20.94 14.20 6.77
C SER A 90 -19.64 14.85 7.26
N GLY A 91 -19.63 15.44 8.44
CA GLY A 91 -18.43 16.02 9.05
C GLY A 91 -17.32 14.98 9.26
N LEU A 92 -17.68 13.79 9.71
CA LEU A 92 -16.75 12.67 9.87
C LEU A 92 -16.15 12.23 8.52
N LEU A 93 -16.98 12.08 7.48
CA LEU A 93 -16.51 11.73 6.14
C LEU A 93 -15.58 12.81 5.55
N PHE A 94 -15.92 14.08 5.69
CA PHE A 94 -15.04 15.17 5.26
C PHE A 94 -13.70 15.15 6.00
N SER A 95 -13.72 14.92 7.32
CA SER A 95 -12.50 14.82 8.12
C SER A 95 -11.64 13.64 7.67
N LEU A 96 -12.23 12.47 7.41
CA LEU A 96 -11.52 11.32 6.88
C LEU A 96 -10.90 11.61 5.52
N LEU A 97 -11.65 12.20 4.59
CA LEU A 97 -11.12 12.57 3.28
C LEU A 97 -9.95 13.56 3.38
N TYR A 98 -10.06 14.53 4.28
CA TYR A 98 -8.99 15.49 4.52
C TYR A 98 -7.72 14.81 5.07
N ILE A 99 -7.87 13.90 6.04
CA ILE A 99 -6.75 13.14 6.60
C ILE A 99 -6.10 12.26 5.53
N ILE A 100 -6.90 11.53 4.75
CA ILE A 100 -6.40 10.65 3.67
C ILE A 100 -5.65 11.50 2.63
N ASN A 101 -6.21 12.64 2.23
CA ASN A 101 -5.53 13.52 1.27
C ASN A 101 -4.20 14.04 1.81
N ASN A 102 -4.15 14.47 3.08
CA ASN A 102 -2.90 14.92 3.69
C ASN A 102 -1.87 13.80 3.80
N GLN A 103 -2.29 12.59 4.17
CA GLN A 103 -1.40 11.42 4.22
C GLN A 103 -0.88 11.07 2.82
N TYR A 104 -1.74 11.12 1.81
CA TYR A 104 -1.34 10.88 0.42
C TYR A 104 -0.33 11.91 -0.07
N GLN A 105 -0.57 13.20 0.19
CA GLN A 105 0.38 14.27 -0.14
C GLN A 105 1.71 14.11 0.60
N LEU A 106 1.67 13.72 1.86
CA LEU A 106 2.88 13.43 2.65
C LEU A 106 3.67 12.27 2.02
N MET A 107 3.00 11.18 1.64
CA MET A 107 3.64 10.04 0.97
C MET A 107 4.29 10.44 -0.36
N LEU A 108 3.63 11.29 -1.15
CA LEU A 108 4.18 11.77 -2.43
C LEU A 108 5.37 12.74 -2.25
N SER A 109 5.36 13.54 -1.20
CA SER A 109 6.39 14.54 -0.94
C SER A 109 7.56 14.02 -0.11
N THR A 110 7.41 12.89 0.56
CA THR A 110 8.45 12.29 1.39
C THR A 110 9.45 11.57 0.50
N ASN A 111 10.74 11.88 0.64
CA ASN A 111 11.79 11.11 0.01
C ASN A 111 11.79 9.69 0.60
N PRO A 112 11.62 8.64 -0.23
CA PRO A 112 11.60 7.26 0.23
C PRO A 112 12.96 6.75 0.74
N GLY A 113 14.03 7.57 0.66
CA GLY A 113 15.38 7.20 1.05
C GLY A 113 16.21 6.62 -0.08
N TYR A 114 15.69 6.67 -1.30
CA TYR A 114 16.41 6.21 -2.50
C TYR A 114 15.98 7.01 -3.73
N ASP A 115 16.86 7.07 -4.73
CA ASP A 115 16.61 7.74 -6.00
C ASP A 115 15.90 6.79 -6.96
N TYR A 116 14.75 7.23 -7.47
CA TYR A 116 13.96 6.48 -8.46
C TYR A 116 13.70 7.28 -9.75
N ASP A 117 14.19 8.49 -9.84
CA ASP A 117 14.04 9.34 -11.02
C ASP A 117 14.79 8.75 -12.22
N ASN A 118 14.10 8.68 -13.35
CA ASN A 118 14.64 8.13 -14.60
C ASN A 118 15.08 6.66 -14.53
N VAL A 119 14.48 5.87 -13.64
CA VAL A 119 14.67 4.43 -13.55
C VAL A 119 13.69 3.71 -14.45
N ALA A 120 14.19 2.94 -15.41
CA ALA A 120 13.39 2.04 -16.22
C ALA A 120 13.45 0.62 -15.64
N ILE A 121 12.30 -0.03 -15.54
CA ILE A 121 12.17 -1.36 -14.99
C ILE A 121 11.87 -2.33 -16.11
N VAL A 122 12.64 -3.40 -16.19
CA VAL A 122 12.47 -4.48 -17.16
C VAL A 122 12.32 -5.78 -16.41
N THR A 123 11.22 -6.51 -16.65
CA THR A 123 11.00 -7.84 -16.08
C THR A 123 11.75 -8.88 -16.87
N GLU A 124 12.45 -9.76 -16.14
CA GLU A 124 13.28 -10.82 -16.71
C GLU A 124 12.62 -12.20 -16.61
N ASP A 125 11.36 -12.32 -16.99
CA ASP A 125 10.64 -13.58 -16.89
C ASP A 125 11.23 -14.65 -17.81
N GLY A 126 11.66 -15.79 -17.21
CA GLY A 126 12.17 -16.95 -17.93
C GLY A 126 13.61 -16.86 -18.45
N ILE A 127 14.34 -15.80 -18.14
CA ILE A 127 15.74 -15.66 -18.56
C ILE A 127 16.67 -16.44 -17.64
N LYS A 128 17.53 -17.27 -18.23
CA LYS A 128 18.56 -18.00 -17.47
C LYS A 128 19.62 -17.03 -16.94
N ARG A 129 20.18 -17.33 -15.77
CA ARG A 129 21.18 -16.47 -15.09
C ARG A 129 22.36 -16.04 -15.97
N VAL A 130 22.89 -16.93 -16.79
CA VAL A 130 24.00 -16.62 -17.71
C VAL A 130 23.57 -15.56 -18.74
N GLN A 131 22.36 -15.67 -19.24
CA GLN A 131 21.78 -14.72 -20.19
C GLN A 131 21.46 -13.37 -19.50
N ARG A 132 21.06 -13.39 -18.23
CA ARG A 132 20.84 -12.19 -17.43
C ARG A 132 22.13 -11.36 -17.33
N ASN A 133 23.25 -11.97 -16.96
CA ASN A 133 24.53 -11.28 -16.85
C ASN A 133 25.00 -10.69 -18.19
N GLN A 134 24.75 -11.39 -19.30
CA GLN A 134 25.03 -10.88 -20.64
C GLN A 134 24.12 -9.70 -20.98
N CYS A 135 22.83 -9.78 -20.68
CA CYS A 135 21.86 -8.72 -20.90
C CYS A 135 22.21 -7.47 -20.10
N LEU A 136 22.55 -7.61 -18.82
CA LEU A 136 23.01 -6.49 -17.99
C LEU A 136 24.28 -5.84 -18.55
N ALA A 137 25.23 -6.63 -19.04
CA ALA A 137 26.46 -6.13 -19.66
C ALA A 137 26.17 -5.35 -20.96
N GLU A 138 25.22 -5.80 -21.78
CA GLU A 138 24.81 -5.10 -23.00
C GLU A 138 24.05 -3.80 -22.67
N ILE A 139 23.13 -3.84 -21.71
CA ILE A 139 22.38 -2.65 -21.26
C ILE A 139 23.35 -1.58 -20.73
N LYS A 140 24.33 -1.99 -19.94
CA LYS A 140 25.35 -1.07 -19.38
C LYS A 140 26.23 -0.39 -20.46
N ARG A 141 26.33 -0.98 -21.64
CA ARG A 141 27.06 -0.40 -22.77
C ARG A 141 26.28 0.65 -23.56
N MET A 142 24.97 0.74 -23.33
CA MET A 142 24.12 1.68 -24.05
C MET A 142 24.47 3.13 -23.64
N PRO A 143 24.60 4.06 -24.58
CA PRO A 143 25.09 5.42 -24.29
C PRO A 143 24.20 6.26 -23.39
N ASN A 144 22.91 5.88 -23.29
CA ASN A 144 21.92 6.57 -22.48
C ASN A 144 21.67 5.91 -21.10
N VAL A 145 22.40 4.84 -20.78
CA VAL A 145 22.28 4.13 -19.51
C VAL A 145 23.48 4.51 -18.63
N LYS A 146 23.22 5.07 -17.47
CA LYS A 146 24.26 5.42 -16.49
C LYS A 146 24.68 4.21 -15.67
N GLU A 147 23.73 3.51 -15.13
CA GLU A 147 23.91 2.31 -14.30
C GLU A 147 22.76 1.32 -14.52
N CYS A 148 22.98 0.06 -14.24
CA CYS A 148 21.95 -0.95 -14.19
C CYS A 148 22.23 -1.91 -13.04
N CYS A 149 21.18 -2.46 -12.46
CA CYS A 149 21.25 -3.47 -11.41
C CYS A 149 20.17 -4.53 -11.62
N SER A 150 20.32 -5.67 -10.96
CA SER A 150 19.32 -6.71 -10.89
C SER A 150 18.82 -6.83 -9.47
N THR A 151 17.50 -6.93 -9.32
CA THR A 151 16.84 -7.14 -8.03
C THR A 151 15.67 -8.09 -8.19
N TYR A 152 15.34 -8.83 -7.14
CA TYR A 152 14.15 -9.68 -7.15
C TYR A 152 12.85 -8.88 -7.09
N HIS A 153 12.83 -7.84 -6.30
CA HIS A 153 11.66 -6.97 -6.14
C HIS A 153 12.08 -5.51 -6.24
N ILE A 154 11.13 -4.69 -6.62
CA ILE A 154 11.33 -3.25 -6.71
C ILE A 154 10.74 -2.63 -5.44
N PRO A 155 11.48 -1.77 -4.75
CA PRO A 155 10.94 -1.03 -3.62
C PRO A 155 9.62 -0.35 -3.98
N LEU A 156 8.62 -0.44 -3.09
CA LEU A 156 7.26 0.13 -3.26
C LEU A 156 6.41 -0.48 -4.38
N ASN A 157 6.90 -1.42 -5.16
CA ASN A 157 6.05 -2.17 -6.06
C ASN A 157 5.33 -3.26 -5.27
N GLY A 158 4.01 -3.20 -5.18
CA GLY A 158 3.18 -4.09 -4.36
C GLY A 158 3.17 -5.57 -4.75
N TYR A 159 4.09 -6.00 -5.62
CA TYR A 159 4.23 -7.37 -6.07
C TYR A 159 5.30 -8.10 -5.25
N GLY A 160 4.88 -9.18 -4.59
CA GLY A 160 5.79 -10.21 -4.16
C GLY A 160 6.66 -9.90 -2.94
N ARG A 161 6.10 -9.32 -1.90
CA ARG A 161 6.83 -9.28 -0.63
C ARG A 161 7.00 -10.67 -0.07
N SER A 162 8.25 -11.10 0.09
CA SER A 162 8.60 -12.37 0.71
C SER A 162 8.98 -12.12 2.17
N GLY A 163 8.03 -12.36 3.07
CA GLY A 163 8.33 -12.31 4.50
C GLY A 163 9.07 -13.56 4.94
N ASN A 164 10.19 -13.39 5.62
CA ASN A 164 10.96 -14.47 6.22
C ASN A 164 10.98 -14.34 7.74
N MET A 165 11.05 -15.49 8.41
CA MET A 165 11.29 -15.52 9.84
C MET A 165 12.79 -15.36 10.09
N VAL A 166 13.14 -14.46 11.00
CA VAL A 166 14.52 -14.21 11.40
C VAL A 166 14.73 -14.70 12.84
N GLN A 167 15.74 -15.53 13.03
CA GLN A 167 16.08 -16.15 14.30
C GLN A 167 17.50 -15.75 14.72
N LYS A 168 17.75 -15.77 16.03
CA LYS A 168 19.10 -15.70 16.57
C LYS A 168 19.79 -17.05 16.35
N PRO A 169 21.06 -17.09 15.91
CA PRO A 169 21.80 -18.33 15.77
C PRO A 169 21.80 -19.15 17.07
N GLY A 170 21.40 -20.42 16.99
CA GLY A 170 21.30 -21.29 18.14
C GLY A 170 20.03 -21.16 18.98
N ASP A 171 19.07 -20.38 18.52
CA ASP A 171 17.75 -20.24 19.13
C ASP A 171 16.70 -20.75 18.14
N ASP A 172 15.95 -21.77 18.53
CA ASP A 172 14.91 -22.37 17.67
C ASP A 172 13.59 -21.56 17.70
N THR A 173 13.51 -20.52 18.50
CA THR A 173 12.33 -19.66 18.57
C THR A 173 12.41 -18.57 17.51
N ASN A 174 11.31 -18.38 16.77
CA ASN A 174 11.19 -17.30 15.80
C ASN A 174 11.04 -15.97 16.53
N THR A 175 12.00 -15.09 16.36
CA THR A 175 11.98 -13.77 17.01
C THR A 175 11.17 -12.76 16.22
N PHE A 176 11.24 -12.82 14.89
CA PHE A 176 10.48 -11.96 13.99
C PHE A 176 9.71 -12.81 13.00
N ASN A 177 8.42 -12.56 12.93
CA ASN A 177 7.53 -13.34 12.07
C ASN A 177 7.63 -12.92 10.60
N ILE A 178 7.91 -11.65 10.33
CA ILE A 178 7.97 -11.10 8.98
C ILE A 178 9.15 -10.14 8.90
N MET A 179 10.07 -10.42 8.00
CA MET A 179 11.11 -9.51 7.59
C MET A 179 11.19 -9.62 6.06
N ASP A 180 10.94 -8.53 5.36
CA ASP A 180 11.03 -8.52 3.90
C ASP A 180 12.51 -8.68 3.53
N MET A 181 12.80 -9.64 2.65
CA MET A 181 14.14 -9.87 2.12
C MET A 181 14.14 -9.62 0.62
N GLU A 182 15.11 -8.82 0.22
CA GLU A 182 15.34 -8.49 -1.19
C GLU A 182 16.70 -9.04 -1.65
N GLY A 183 16.66 -9.83 -2.72
CA GLY A 183 17.87 -10.24 -3.39
C GLY A 183 18.30 -9.14 -4.36
N VAL A 184 19.45 -8.55 -4.12
CA VAL A 184 19.99 -7.45 -4.92
C VAL A 184 21.42 -7.76 -5.38
N ASP A 185 21.82 -7.16 -6.49
CA ASP A 185 23.23 -7.19 -6.88
C ASP A 185 24.05 -6.09 -6.17
N ASP A 186 25.36 -6.10 -6.35
CA ASP A 186 26.29 -5.17 -5.72
C ASP A 186 26.17 -3.72 -6.22
N ASN A 187 25.49 -3.50 -7.35
CA ASN A 187 25.25 -2.19 -7.92
C ASN A 187 23.97 -1.52 -7.41
N PHE A 188 23.06 -2.29 -6.81
CA PHE A 188 21.74 -1.81 -6.40
C PHE A 188 21.80 -0.56 -5.51
N PHE A 189 22.56 -0.64 -4.42
CA PHE A 189 22.67 0.46 -3.45
C PHE A 189 23.25 1.72 -4.09
N LYS A 190 24.24 1.55 -4.97
CA LYS A 190 24.86 2.66 -5.69
C LYS A 190 23.91 3.29 -6.69
N MET A 191 23.20 2.48 -7.47
CA MET A 191 22.24 2.95 -8.47
C MET A 191 21.06 3.69 -7.82
N MET A 192 20.56 3.16 -6.70
CA MET A 192 19.46 3.74 -5.95
C MET A 192 19.90 4.83 -4.97
N ASN A 193 21.20 5.14 -4.90
CA ASN A 193 21.79 6.14 -4.00
C ASN A 193 21.41 5.91 -2.53
N ILE A 194 21.39 4.64 -2.10
CA ILE A 194 21.07 4.26 -0.72
C ILE A 194 22.35 4.30 0.11
N PRO A 195 22.47 5.18 1.10
CA PRO A 195 23.65 5.29 1.93
C PRO A 195 23.78 4.13 2.92
N ILE A 196 25.00 3.69 3.20
CA ILE A 196 25.29 2.81 4.32
C ILE A 196 25.62 3.67 5.54
N VAL A 197 24.82 3.55 6.60
CA VAL A 197 24.98 4.34 7.84
C VAL A 197 26.02 3.70 8.75
N GLN A 198 26.06 2.35 8.79
CA GLN A 198 27.02 1.60 9.60
C GLN A 198 27.54 0.39 8.82
N GLY A 199 28.80 0.03 9.00
CA GLY A 199 29.41 -1.12 8.34
C GLY A 199 29.85 -0.82 6.91
N THR A 200 29.71 -1.81 6.03
CA THR A 200 30.18 -1.75 4.64
C THR A 200 29.18 -2.36 3.69
N PHE A 201 29.35 -2.08 2.40
CA PHE A 201 28.66 -2.82 1.34
C PHE A 201 29.14 -4.28 1.31
N PHE A 202 28.50 -5.11 0.49
CA PHE A 202 28.88 -6.49 0.29
C PHE A 202 30.36 -6.57 -0.13
N THR A 203 31.11 -7.38 0.61
CA THR A 203 32.52 -7.66 0.31
C THR A 203 32.68 -8.96 -0.50
N GLU A 204 31.72 -9.87 -0.35
CA GLU A 204 31.66 -11.12 -1.09
C GLU A 204 30.87 -10.92 -2.39
N ARG A 205 31.52 -11.17 -3.52
CA ARG A 205 30.95 -10.97 -4.87
C ARG A 205 30.69 -12.28 -5.59
N ASN A 206 30.28 -13.29 -4.88
CA ASN A 206 30.01 -14.60 -5.46
C ASN A 206 28.57 -15.04 -5.15
N ASP A 207 28.18 -16.12 -5.82
CA ASP A 207 26.86 -16.73 -5.71
C ASP A 207 26.56 -17.31 -4.32
N SER A 208 27.58 -17.45 -3.50
CA SER A 208 27.51 -17.96 -2.13
C SER A 208 27.60 -16.86 -1.09
N CYS A 209 27.37 -15.60 -1.49
CA CYS A 209 27.36 -14.46 -0.56
C CYS A 209 26.41 -14.73 0.61
N ARG A 210 26.97 -14.71 1.81
CA ARG A 210 26.24 -14.90 3.06
C ARG A 210 26.18 -13.60 3.87
N GLN A 211 26.19 -12.47 3.19
CA GLN A 211 26.12 -11.15 3.77
C GLN A 211 24.72 -10.56 3.56
N VAL A 212 24.29 -9.75 4.53
CA VAL A 212 23.02 -9.03 4.47
C VAL A 212 23.24 -7.60 4.95
N ILE A 213 22.57 -6.66 4.30
CA ILE A 213 22.41 -5.28 4.75
C ILE A 213 20.99 -5.14 5.27
N ILE A 214 20.81 -4.52 6.43
CA ILE A 214 19.52 -4.34 7.08
C ILE A 214 19.21 -2.87 7.24
N ASP A 215 17.93 -2.53 7.30
CA ASP A 215 17.49 -1.16 7.57
C ASP A 215 17.72 -0.76 9.04
N GLU A 216 17.80 0.55 9.32
CA GLU A 216 18.03 1.07 10.67
C GLU A 216 17.00 0.57 11.69
N ARG A 217 15.71 0.51 11.30
CA ARG A 217 14.64 0.04 12.18
C ARG A 217 14.78 -1.44 12.50
N GLY A 218 15.15 -2.25 11.52
CA GLY A 218 15.46 -3.66 11.70
C GLY A 218 16.65 -3.84 12.65
N ALA A 219 17.70 -3.05 12.47
CA ALA A 219 18.88 -3.05 13.32
C ALA A 219 18.55 -2.72 14.78
N GLU A 220 17.82 -1.62 15.01
CA GLU A 220 17.37 -1.24 16.37
C GLU A 220 16.54 -2.34 17.03
N LYS A 221 15.63 -2.95 16.27
CA LYS A 221 14.76 -4.00 16.75
C LYS A 221 15.55 -5.26 17.14
N LEU A 222 16.53 -5.65 16.32
CA LEU A 222 17.43 -6.77 16.64
C LEU A 222 18.27 -6.50 17.89
N ILE A 223 18.87 -5.31 17.99
CA ILE A 223 19.66 -4.88 19.17
C ILE A 223 18.81 -4.98 20.43
N LYS A 224 17.61 -4.41 20.40
CA LYS A 224 16.71 -4.38 21.55
C LYS A 224 16.24 -5.77 21.97
N THR A 225 15.89 -6.62 21.01
CA THR A 225 15.31 -7.95 21.29
C THR A 225 16.37 -8.95 21.73
N TRP A 226 17.56 -8.91 21.11
CA TRP A 226 18.63 -9.87 21.41
C TRP A 226 19.70 -9.32 22.35
N HIS A 227 19.49 -8.09 22.86
CA HIS A 227 20.36 -7.41 23.80
C HIS A 227 21.82 -7.31 23.35
N TRP A 228 22.02 -7.04 22.05
CA TRP A 228 23.37 -6.86 21.49
C TRP A 228 23.95 -5.50 21.89
N LYS A 229 25.01 -5.51 22.72
CA LYS A 229 25.63 -4.28 23.22
C LYS A 229 26.51 -3.58 22.20
N ASP A 230 27.08 -4.34 21.25
CA ASP A 230 28.10 -3.85 20.31
C ASP A 230 27.53 -3.59 18.90
N GLY A 231 26.21 -3.38 18.80
CA GLY A 231 25.55 -3.19 17.51
C GLY A 231 25.27 -4.48 16.78
N VAL A 232 24.85 -4.36 15.51
CA VAL A 232 24.43 -5.50 14.66
C VAL A 232 25.48 -5.92 13.64
N VAL A 233 26.37 -5.01 13.25
CA VAL A 233 27.38 -5.27 12.20
C VAL A 233 28.33 -6.39 12.67
N GLY A 234 28.58 -7.35 11.80
CA GLY A 234 29.37 -8.55 12.12
C GLY A 234 28.61 -9.65 12.84
N LYS A 235 27.38 -9.41 13.29
CA LYS A 235 26.55 -10.45 13.92
C LYS A 235 25.90 -11.34 12.86
N GLN A 236 25.66 -12.60 13.26
CA GLN A 236 24.94 -13.54 12.40
C GLN A 236 23.47 -13.58 12.76
N ILE A 237 22.65 -13.70 11.74
CA ILE A 237 21.22 -13.98 11.80
C ILE A 237 20.90 -15.23 10.99
N THR A 238 19.83 -15.89 11.34
CA THR A 238 19.34 -17.06 10.61
C THR A 238 17.98 -16.74 10.04
N CYS A 239 17.81 -16.95 8.73
CA CYS A 239 16.54 -16.74 8.05
C CYS A 239 15.93 -18.09 7.67
N SER A 240 14.64 -18.27 7.99
CA SER A 240 13.86 -19.44 7.54
C SER A 240 13.16 -19.10 6.23
N GLY A 241 13.26 -19.95 5.24
CA GLY A 241 12.47 -19.85 3.99
C GLY A 241 13.27 -19.69 2.69
N HIS A 242 14.57 -19.56 2.75
CA HIS A 242 15.44 -19.45 1.56
C HIS A 242 16.51 -20.54 1.50
N ASP A 243 16.17 -21.72 1.91
CA ASP A 243 17.08 -22.84 1.75
C ASP A 243 16.46 -23.94 0.90
N ASP A 244 17.29 -24.81 0.35
CA ASP A 244 16.95 -26.04 -0.39
C ASP A 244 16.08 -27.03 0.43
N GLY A 245 15.32 -26.48 1.40
CA GLY A 245 14.32 -27.17 2.21
C GLY A 245 14.85 -27.91 3.44
N VAL A 246 16.15 -27.79 3.80
CA VAL A 246 16.73 -28.59 4.89
C VAL A 246 17.46 -27.76 5.97
N ASN A 247 18.11 -26.64 5.61
CA ASN A 247 18.88 -25.86 6.60
C ASN A 247 18.57 -24.36 6.52
N PRO A 248 18.36 -23.70 7.68
CA PRO A 248 18.12 -22.27 7.70
C PRO A 248 19.35 -21.49 7.25
N LEU A 249 19.12 -20.48 6.41
CA LEU A 249 20.16 -19.64 5.82
C LEU A 249 20.80 -18.77 6.89
N LYS A 250 22.09 -18.96 7.13
CA LYS A 250 22.87 -18.09 8.04
C LYS A 250 23.48 -16.93 7.26
N LEU A 251 23.18 -15.72 7.69
CA LEU A 251 23.66 -14.50 7.08
C LEU A 251 24.42 -13.66 8.10
N THR A 252 25.50 -13.01 7.65
CA THR A 252 26.25 -12.07 8.45
C THR A 252 25.84 -10.64 8.09
N VAL A 253 25.47 -9.84 9.06
CA VAL A 253 25.14 -8.42 8.84
C VAL A 253 26.43 -7.68 8.54
N CYS A 254 26.58 -7.20 7.32
CA CYS A 254 27.75 -6.43 6.90
C CYS A 254 27.52 -4.91 6.94
N GLY A 255 26.27 -4.47 6.85
CA GLY A 255 25.94 -3.05 6.87
C GLY A 255 24.51 -2.76 7.34
N VAL A 256 24.29 -1.48 7.64
CA VAL A 256 22.99 -0.90 7.98
C VAL A 256 22.75 0.27 7.05
N CYS A 257 21.57 0.36 6.42
CA CYS A 257 21.17 1.43 5.51
C CYS A 257 19.92 2.16 6.00
#